data_e4145bf8c97e62146c82d306df4dc4e3
#
_entry.id   e4145bf8c97e62146c82d306df4dc4e3
#
_cell.length_a   1.000
_cell.length_b   1.000
_cell.length_c   1.000
_cell.angle_alpha   90.00
_cell.angle_beta   90.00
_cell.angle_gamma   90.00
#
_symmetry.space_group_name_H-M   'P 1'
#
loop_
_entity.id
_entity.type
_entity.pdbx_description
1 polymer ?
#
loop_
_entity_poly.entity_id
_entity_poly.type
_entity_poly.pdbx_seq_one_letter_code
_entity_poly.pdbx_strand_id
1 'polypeptide(L)'
;MAGLTRRGLGGAALTAGMATFIHPATAAEKLTYLFPAPSFLPAFMPHHLAQSRGYFREENVEVAFQLGRGGADVAKQVALGNAEIGGGSGDTSMIVRANGLPVRAVALLGGGSLYQVATRKDRNIKSLADLRGKKIGVIAFQDTGYYALLGALAGSGLTKNDVQVQAVGAAGMVQLMVSGSLDGITATPDWADNIESAGIALDYHPLAQVFPAMAQAVLTSDRMVHDRPAAVRGVARGIMRGVKACMEDPAAAARDFCKAVPQQAGKEAEMERILRRYVNQVYPAQPGIELGKFDPERLRTIQKFYMENGVIQDAVPVQDLYSNDFV
;
A
#
# COMPACT_ATOMS: atom_id res chain seq x y z
N MET A 1 5.08 86.64 48.72
CA MET A 1 4.94 86.77 47.25
C MET A 1 5.03 85.39 46.65
N ALA A 2 4.09 85.06 45.82
CA ALA A 2 3.68 83.73 45.41
C ALA A 2 4.69 83.00 44.50
N GLY A 3 4.90 81.67 44.73
CA GLY A 3 5.59 80.78 43.87
C GLY A 3 4.68 79.58 43.49
N LEU A 4 4.32 79.54 42.22
CA LEU A 4 3.46 78.51 41.65
C LEU A 4 4.26 77.21 41.40
N THR A 5 3.75 76.10 41.93
CA THR A 5 4.24 74.75 41.66
C THR A 5 3.49 74.12 40.47
N ARG A 6 4.23 73.66 39.43
CA ARG A 6 3.73 72.91 38.34
C ARG A 6 3.68 71.37 38.70
N ARG A 7 2.51 70.77 38.64
CA ARG A 7 2.29 69.33 38.73
C ARG A 7 2.64 68.68 37.40
N GLY A 8 3.59 67.74 37.43
CA GLY A 8 3.86 66.84 36.30
C GLY A 8 2.87 65.67 36.26
N LEU A 9 2.23 65.50 35.11
CA LEU A 9 1.45 64.27 34.79
C LEU A 9 2.42 63.14 34.38
N GLY A 10 2.47 62.13 35.22
CA GLY A 10 3.13 60.84 34.83
C GLY A 10 2.19 60.02 34.00
N GLY A 11 2.55 59.78 32.69
CA GLY A 11 1.87 58.89 31.86
C GLY A 11 2.34 57.41 32.11
N ALA A 12 1.45 56.60 32.60
CA ALA A 12 1.70 55.13 32.69
C ALA A 12 1.54 54.50 31.33
N ALA A 13 2.65 54.07 30.74
CA ALA A 13 2.62 53.21 29.53
C ALA A 13 2.26 51.77 29.93
N LEU A 14 1.07 51.32 29.56
CA LEU A 14 0.67 49.91 29.61
C LEU A 14 1.39 49.16 28.48
N THR A 15 2.45 48.44 28.82
CA THR A 15 3.03 47.39 27.93
C THR A 15 2.15 46.16 28.00
N ALA A 16 1.31 45.96 26.98
CA ALA A 16 0.61 44.70 26.77
C ALA A 16 1.64 43.63 26.37
N GLY A 17 2.02 42.77 27.31
CA GLY A 17 2.83 41.60 27.05
C GLY A 17 2.02 40.59 26.21
N MET A 18 2.37 40.42 24.95
CA MET A 18 1.92 39.25 24.15
C MET A 18 2.52 38.00 24.77
N ALA A 19 1.73 37.25 25.52
CA ALA A 19 2.08 35.90 25.94
C ALA A 19 2.02 35.01 24.70
N THR A 20 3.15 34.74 24.09
CA THR A 20 3.30 33.67 23.11
C THR A 20 3.10 32.36 23.86
N PHE A 21 1.94 31.73 23.67
CA PHE A 21 1.70 30.34 24.10
C PHE A 21 2.61 29.43 23.27
N ILE A 22 3.79 29.12 23.76
CA ILE A 22 4.64 28.06 23.28
C ILE A 22 3.91 26.75 23.64
N HIS A 23 3.20 26.17 22.68
CA HIS A 23 2.72 24.81 22.84
C HIS A 23 3.97 23.90 22.94
N PRO A 24 4.11 23.07 23.97
CA PRO A 24 5.20 22.12 24.02
C PRO A 24 5.08 21.24 22.77
N ALA A 25 6.14 21.19 21.99
CA ALA A 25 6.22 20.25 20.86
C ALA A 25 6.08 18.84 21.46
N THR A 26 4.94 18.21 21.24
CA THR A 26 4.74 16.81 21.58
C THR A 26 5.78 16.00 20.81
N ALA A 27 6.51 15.14 21.52
CA ALA A 27 7.50 14.27 20.87
C ALA A 27 6.81 13.43 19.79
N ALA A 28 7.45 13.28 18.62
CA ALA A 28 6.90 12.51 17.52
C ALA A 28 6.62 11.07 17.97
N GLU A 29 5.44 10.57 17.61
CA GLU A 29 5.05 9.19 17.92
C GLU A 29 5.85 8.19 17.07
N LYS A 30 6.49 7.23 17.74
CA LYS A 30 7.26 6.16 17.08
C LYS A 30 6.34 5.00 16.71
N LEU A 31 6.47 4.54 15.48
CA LEU A 31 5.66 3.48 14.90
C LEU A 31 6.51 2.57 14.02
N THR A 32 6.15 1.30 14.00
CA THR A 32 6.70 0.32 13.06
C THR A 32 5.73 0.07 11.92
N TYR A 33 6.22 0.17 10.69
CA TYR A 33 5.51 -0.22 9.47
C TYR A 33 6.11 -1.51 8.93
N LEU A 34 5.31 -2.58 8.82
CA LEU A 34 5.71 -3.84 8.20
C LEU A 34 5.41 -3.82 6.69
N PHE A 35 6.44 -4.01 5.88
CA PHE A 35 6.28 -4.25 4.45
C PHE A 35 5.98 -5.72 4.17
N PRO A 36 5.06 -6.04 3.23
CA PRO A 36 4.78 -7.43 2.83
C PRO A 36 5.86 -8.07 1.97
N ALA A 37 6.76 -7.25 1.41
CA ALA A 37 7.89 -7.64 0.55
C ALA A 37 9.08 -6.70 0.82
N PRO A 38 10.29 -6.96 0.26
CA PRO A 38 11.46 -6.12 0.50
C PRO A 38 11.20 -4.64 0.23
N SER A 39 11.51 -3.77 1.19
CA SER A 39 11.16 -2.34 1.17
C SER A 39 11.80 -1.56 0.02
N PHE A 40 12.90 -2.08 -0.55
CA PHE A 40 13.58 -1.47 -1.69
C PHE A 40 12.85 -1.65 -3.03
N LEU A 41 11.73 -2.39 -3.07
CA LEU A 41 10.94 -2.55 -4.30
C LEU A 41 10.22 -1.24 -4.67
N PRO A 42 10.13 -0.91 -5.98
CA PRO A 42 9.47 0.30 -6.47
C PRO A 42 8.01 0.46 -6.01
N ALA A 43 7.32 -0.64 -5.72
CA ALA A 43 5.99 -0.67 -5.14
C ALA A 43 5.86 0.15 -3.84
N PHE A 44 6.96 0.37 -3.12
CA PHE A 44 7.00 1.10 -1.84
C PHE A 44 7.60 2.49 -1.95
N MET A 45 7.79 2.99 -3.17
CA MET A 45 8.29 4.35 -3.41
C MET A 45 7.51 5.43 -2.64
N PRO A 46 6.17 5.43 -2.56
CA PRO A 46 5.42 6.40 -1.78
C PRO A 46 5.83 6.47 -0.31
N HIS A 47 6.14 5.34 0.31
CA HIS A 47 6.56 5.24 1.71
C HIS A 47 7.95 5.87 1.94
N HIS A 48 8.90 5.57 1.06
CA HIS A 48 10.24 6.15 1.11
C HIS A 48 10.22 7.66 0.84
N LEU A 49 9.35 8.15 -0.06
CA LEU A 49 9.14 9.58 -0.27
C LEU A 49 8.53 10.23 0.97
N ALA A 50 7.55 9.57 1.62
CA ALA A 50 6.97 10.09 2.85
C ALA A 50 8.02 10.26 3.95
N GLN A 51 8.98 9.35 4.05
CA GLN A 51 10.09 9.45 5.00
C GLN A 51 11.12 10.49 4.57
N SER A 52 11.65 10.42 3.35
CA SER A 52 12.77 11.26 2.88
C SER A 52 12.39 12.72 2.65
N ARG A 53 11.15 12.99 2.23
CA ARG A 53 10.61 14.35 2.06
C ARG A 53 10.02 14.94 3.36
N GLY A 54 10.05 14.18 4.46
CA GLY A 54 9.63 14.64 5.78
C GLY A 54 8.12 14.67 6.02
N TYR A 55 7.30 14.02 5.15
CA TYR A 55 5.84 14.02 5.29
C TYR A 55 5.39 13.38 6.62
N PHE A 56 6.06 12.31 7.06
CA PHE A 56 5.80 11.72 8.37
C PHE A 56 6.10 12.68 9.53
N ARG A 57 7.20 13.43 9.44
CA ARG A 57 7.61 14.39 10.47
C ARG A 57 6.62 15.55 10.57
N GLU A 58 6.10 16.02 9.45
CA GLU A 58 5.08 17.07 9.42
C GLU A 58 3.76 16.61 10.05
N GLU A 59 3.47 15.31 10.02
CA GLU A 59 2.33 14.68 10.71
C GLU A 59 2.68 14.23 12.15
N ASN A 60 3.83 14.65 12.68
CA ASN A 60 4.30 14.32 14.02
C ASN A 60 4.45 12.83 14.31
N VAL A 61 4.86 12.04 13.32
CA VAL A 61 5.17 10.60 13.45
C VAL A 61 6.59 10.28 12.96
N GLU A 62 7.22 9.29 13.59
CA GLU A 62 8.49 8.69 13.20
C GLU A 62 8.23 7.22 12.86
N VAL A 63 8.50 6.81 11.62
CA VAL A 63 8.15 5.48 11.12
C VAL A 63 9.39 4.65 10.86
N ALA A 64 9.56 3.54 11.57
CA ALA A 64 10.58 2.54 11.31
C ALA A 64 10.03 1.48 10.35
N PHE A 65 10.79 1.15 9.30
CA PHE A 65 10.41 0.15 8.31
C PHE A 65 10.98 -1.21 8.65
N GLN A 66 10.15 -2.24 8.61
CA GLN A 66 10.55 -3.64 8.82
C GLN A 66 9.93 -4.54 7.75
N LEU A 67 10.51 -5.71 7.53
CA LEU A 67 10.06 -6.70 6.55
C LEU A 67 9.19 -7.77 7.23
N GLY A 68 7.99 -8.01 6.68
CA GLY A 68 7.12 -9.15 6.95
C GLY A 68 7.20 -10.24 5.86
N ARG A 69 6.25 -11.17 5.86
CA ARG A 69 6.24 -12.34 4.96
C ARG A 69 4.98 -12.42 4.10
N GLY A 70 4.63 -11.32 3.40
CA GLY A 70 3.41 -11.21 2.63
C GLY A 70 2.29 -10.48 3.37
N GLY A 71 1.31 -9.96 2.63
CA GLY A 71 0.30 -9.03 3.17
C GLY A 71 -0.60 -9.64 4.25
N ALA A 72 -1.01 -10.91 4.11
CA ALA A 72 -1.84 -11.56 5.11
C ALA A 72 -1.06 -11.86 6.41
N ASP A 73 0.24 -12.20 6.32
CA ASP A 73 1.09 -12.32 7.50
C ASP A 73 1.28 -10.97 8.18
N VAL A 74 1.58 -9.92 7.41
CA VAL A 74 1.69 -8.54 7.94
C VAL A 74 0.42 -8.14 8.69
N ALA A 75 -0.76 -8.36 8.10
CA ALA A 75 -2.03 -8.05 8.75
C ALA A 75 -2.22 -8.83 10.05
N LYS A 76 -1.81 -10.11 10.09
CA LYS A 76 -1.81 -10.92 11.31
C LYS A 76 -0.86 -10.35 12.38
N GLN A 77 0.37 -9.95 12.02
CA GLN A 77 1.32 -9.35 12.96
C GLN A 77 0.79 -8.04 13.55
N VAL A 78 0.16 -7.21 12.71
CA VAL A 78 -0.49 -5.97 13.14
C VAL A 78 -1.68 -6.23 14.08
N ALA A 79 -2.52 -7.22 13.77
CA ALA A 79 -3.63 -7.62 14.65
C ALA A 79 -3.15 -8.06 16.04
N LEU A 80 -2.02 -8.77 16.10
CA LEU A 80 -1.41 -9.26 17.33
C LEU A 80 -0.63 -8.17 18.10
N GLY A 81 -0.44 -6.98 17.51
CA GLY A 81 0.29 -5.86 18.10
C GLY A 81 1.81 -5.99 18.02
N ASN A 82 2.34 -6.84 17.12
CA ASN A 82 3.78 -6.98 16.87
C ASN A 82 4.33 -5.84 16.00
N ALA A 83 3.43 -5.08 15.35
CA ALA A 83 3.69 -3.81 14.71
C ALA A 83 2.42 -2.96 14.78
N GLU A 84 2.58 -1.64 14.67
CA GLU A 84 1.46 -0.71 14.70
C GLU A 84 0.70 -0.67 13.39
N ILE A 85 1.44 -0.69 12.28
CA ILE A 85 0.91 -0.47 10.93
C ILE A 85 1.64 -1.41 9.97
N GLY A 86 1.00 -1.75 8.86
CA GLY A 86 1.62 -2.52 7.80
C GLY A 86 0.94 -2.39 6.46
N GLY A 87 1.47 -3.08 5.47
CA GLY A 87 1.00 -3.07 4.09
C GLY A 87 0.34 -4.37 3.66
N GLY A 88 -0.62 -4.26 2.76
CA GLY A 88 -1.26 -5.36 2.04
C GLY A 88 -1.98 -4.83 0.82
N SER A 89 -2.94 -5.57 0.27
CA SER A 89 -3.92 -5.05 -0.68
C SER A 89 -5.21 -4.63 0.05
N GLY A 90 -6.09 -3.89 -0.61
CA GLY A 90 -7.29 -3.33 0.00
C GLY A 90 -8.26 -4.38 0.58
N ASP A 91 -8.21 -5.60 0.08
CA ASP A 91 -9.00 -6.76 0.51
C ASP A 91 -8.32 -7.62 1.60
N THR A 92 -7.08 -7.29 2.00
CA THR A 92 -6.34 -8.07 3.00
C THR A 92 -7.04 -8.09 4.36
N SER A 93 -7.63 -6.97 4.78
CA SER A 93 -8.40 -6.91 6.03
C SER A 93 -9.55 -7.91 6.04
N MET A 94 -10.23 -8.10 4.92
CA MET A 94 -11.30 -9.08 4.75
C MET A 94 -10.81 -10.51 4.98
N ILE A 95 -9.70 -10.89 4.32
CA ILE A 95 -9.11 -12.22 4.40
C ILE A 95 -8.71 -12.56 5.86
N VAL A 96 -8.08 -11.61 6.54
CA VAL A 96 -7.57 -11.81 7.89
C VAL A 96 -8.69 -11.73 8.93
N ARG A 97 -9.66 -10.81 8.76
CA ARG A 97 -10.75 -10.61 9.68
C ARG A 97 -11.77 -11.75 9.65
N ALA A 98 -11.97 -12.41 8.52
CA ALA A 98 -12.73 -13.65 8.41
C ALA A 98 -12.16 -14.78 9.29
N ASN A 99 -10.90 -14.67 9.71
CA ASN A 99 -10.25 -15.57 10.67
C ASN A 99 -10.22 -14.99 12.10
N GLY A 100 -11.07 -14.02 12.42
CA GLY A 100 -11.23 -13.45 13.76
C GLY A 100 -10.17 -12.43 14.19
N LEU A 101 -9.32 -11.94 13.29
CA LEU A 101 -8.24 -11.00 13.63
C LEU A 101 -8.67 -9.54 13.37
N PRO A 102 -8.64 -8.64 14.39
CA PRO A 102 -9.22 -7.30 14.34
C PRO A 102 -8.31 -6.31 13.59
N VAL A 103 -8.28 -6.39 12.26
CA VAL A 103 -7.52 -5.51 11.35
C VAL A 103 -8.46 -4.79 10.41
N ARG A 104 -8.18 -3.52 10.12
CA ARG A 104 -8.85 -2.73 9.08
C ARG A 104 -7.86 -2.01 8.18
N ALA A 105 -8.30 -1.66 7.00
CA ALA A 105 -7.57 -0.82 6.07
C ALA A 105 -7.93 0.66 6.30
N VAL A 106 -6.94 1.55 6.31
CA VAL A 106 -7.11 2.97 6.65
C VAL A 106 -6.69 3.94 5.54
N ALA A 107 -6.06 3.43 4.50
CA ALA A 107 -5.80 4.16 3.25
C ALA A 107 -5.66 3.16 2.09
N LEU A 108 -6.20 3.51 0.92
CA LEU A 108 -6.05 2.75 -0.32
C LEU A 108 -5.19 3.55 -1.30
N LEU A 109 -4.08 3.01 -1.75
CA LEU A 109 -3.07 3.75 -2.51
C LEU A 109 -3.46 3.99 -3.99
N GLY A 110 -4.68 3.67 -4.36
CA GLY A 110 -5.24 3.93 -5.69
C GLY A 110 -6.51 3.13 -5.96
N GLY A 111 -7.18 3.43 -7.06
CA GLY A 111 -8.40 2.76 -7.50
C GLY A 111 -8.16 1.53 -8.39
N GLY A 112 -6.96 1.37 -8.95
CA GLY A 112 -6.61 0.24 -9.81
C GLY A 112 -6.30 -1.04 -9.04
N SER A 113 -6.08 -2.14 -9.77
CA SER A 113 -5.60 -3.39 -9.19
C SER A 113 -4.07 -3.38 -9.06
N LEU A 114 -3.57 -3.79 -7.90
CA LEU A 114 -2.13 -4.00 -7.70
C LEU A 114 -1.61 -5.16 -8.56
N TYR A 115 -2.39 -6.25 -8.60
CA TYR A 115 -1.99 -7.49 -9.25
C TYR A 115 -2.68 -7.69 -10.59
N GLN A 116 -1.96 -8.38 -11.47
CA GLN A 116 -2.46 -9.01 -12.68
C GLN A 116 -1.79 -10.38 -12.83
N VAL A 117 -2.38 -11.30 -13.56
CA VAL A 117 -1.66 -12.50 -13.98
C VAL A 117 -0.86 -12.13 -15.23
N ALA A 118 0.46 -12.28 -15.16
CA ALA A 118 1.37 -12.11 -16.29
C ALA A 118 1.92 -13.47 -16.69
N THR A 119 1.78 -13.83 -17.97
CA THR A 119 2.22 -15.11 -18.50
C THR A 119 3.26 -14.90 -19.60
N ARG A 120 4.19 -15.84 -19.75
CA ARG A 120 5.14 -15.79 -20.87
C ARG A 120 4.38 -15.94 -22.19
N LYS A 121 4.65 -15.05 -23.13
CA LYS A 121 3.98 -15.04 -24.45
C LYS A 121 4.28 -16.33 -25.26
N ASP A 122 5.46 -16.93 -25.07
CA ASP A 122 5.84 -18.19 -25.71
C ASP A 122 5.08 -19.42 -25.18
N ARG A 123 4.32 -19.29 -24.10
CA ARG A 123 3.45 -20.34 -23.53
C ARG A 123 2.05 -20.38 -24.15
N ASN A 124 1.74 -19.41 -24.99
CA ASN A 124 0.49 -19.31 -25.75
C ASN A 124 -0.77 -19.41 -24.86
N ILE A 125 -0.74 -18.77 -23.68
CA ILE A 125 -1.86 -18.66 -22.74
C ILE A 125 -2.64 -17.41 -23.14
N LYS A 126 -3.89 -17.58 -23.61
CA LYS A 126 -4.71 -16.47 -24.15
C LYS A 126 -5.74 -15.95 -23.16
N SER A 127 -6.11 -16.78 -22.20
CA SER A 127 -7.10 -16.47 -21.17
C SER A 127 -6.69 -17.05 -19.82
N LEU A 128 -7.32 -16.62 -18.74
CA LEU A 128 -7.12 -17.22 -17.42
C LEU A 128 -7.57 -18.69 -17.35
N ALA A 129 -8.51 -19.11 -18.21
CA ALA A 129 -8.93 -20.51 -18.28
C ALA A 129 -7.80 -21.44 -18.82
N ASP A 130 -6.87 -20.89 -19.62
CA ASP A 130 -5.73 -21.64 -20.17
C ASP A 130 -4.62 -21.90 -19.14
N LEU A 131 -4.79 -21.39 -17.90
CA LEU A 131 -3.87 -21.64 -16.78
C LEU A 131 -3.94 -23.09 -16.28
N ARG A 132 -4.93 -23.88 -16.69
CA ARG A 132 -5.04 -25.30 -16.31
C ARG A 132 -3.74 -26.06 -16.61
N GLY A 133 -3.18 -26.70 -15.55
CA GLY A 133 -1.92 -27.45 -15.62
C GLY A 133 -0.65 -26.59 -15.67
N LYS A 134 -0.75 -25.26 -15.70
CA LYS A 134 0.40 -24.35 -15.80
C LYS A 134 1.06 -24.12 -14.44
N LYS A 135 2.34 -23.74 -14.47
CA LYS A 135 3.16 -23.40 -13.30
C LYS A 135 3.10 -21.89 -13.05
N ILE A 136 2.43 -21.49 -11.97
CA ILE A 136 2.21 -20.08 -11.63
C ILE A 136 2.94 -19.74 -10.34
N GLY A 137 3.82 -18.77 -10.40
CA GLY A 137 4.60 -18.29 -9.25
C GLY A 137 3.82 -17.25 -8.42
N VAL A 138 3.95 -17.37 -7.11
CA VAL A 138 3.54 -16.36 -6.11
C VAL A 138 4.71 -16.14 -5.14
N ILE A 139 4.76 -15.01 -4.43
CA ILE A 139 5.81 -14.78 -3.42
C ILE A 139 5.73 -15.85 -2.33
N ALA A 140 4.55 -15.99 -1.73
CA ALA A 140 4.26 -16.92 -0.63
C ALA A 140 2.76 -17.21 -0.60
N PHE A 141 2.34 -18.30 0.02
CA PHE A 141 0.92 -18.60 0.21
C PHE A 141 0.23 -17.66 1.22
N GLN A 142 1.00 -16.91 2.02
CA GLN A 142 0.54 -15.87 2.93
C GLN A 142 0.57 -14.47 2.28
N ASP A 143 0.93 -14.37 1.01
CA ASP A 143 0.92 -13.10 0.28
C ASP A 143 -0.45 -12.83 -0.35
N THR A 144 -0.81 -11.55 -0.44
CA THR A 144 -2.05 -11.10 -1.09
C THR A 144 -2.09 -11.43 -2.59
N GLY A 145 -0.94 -11.54 -3.24
CA GLY A 145 -0.83 -12.02 -4.62
C GLY A 145 -1.33 -13.46 -4.81
N TYR A 146 -1.19 -14.32 -3.80
CA TYR A 146 -1.78 -15.66 -3.86
C TYR A 146 -3.31 -15.61 -3.81
N TYR A 147 -3.90 -14.78 -2.94
CA TYR A 147 -5.34 -14.61 -2.88
C TYR A 147 -5.89 -13.96 -4.17
N ALA A 148 -5.15 -13.01 -4.74
CA ALA A 148 -5.47 -12.46 -6.06
C ALA A 148 -5.48 -13.54 -7.16
N LEU A 149 -4.53 -14.51 -7.12
CA LEU A 149 -4.55 -15.67 -8.01
C LEU A 149 -5.78 -16.53 -7.78
N LEU A 150 -6.14 -16.84 -6.52
CA LEU A 150 -7.35 -17.61 -6.22
C LEU A 150 -8.59 -16.94 -6.82
N GLY A 151 -8.70 -15.62 -6.69
CA GLY A 151 -9.76 -14.84 -7.32
C GLY A 151 -9.76 -14.95 -8.84
N ALA A 152 -8.60 -14.85 -9.47
CA ALA A 152 -8.45 -14.98 -10.92
C ALA A 152 -8.88 -16.37 -11.42
N LEU A 153 -8.46 -17.43 -10.73
CA LEU A 153 -8.82 -18.81 -11.06
C LEU A 153 -10.33 -19.03 -10.90
N ALA A 154 -10.89 -18.62 -9.78
CA ALA A 154 -12.32 -18.76 -9.49
C ALA A 154 -13.19 -18.04 -10.53
N GLY A 155 -12.86 -16.80 -10.88
CA GLY A 155 -13.55 -16.04 -11.93
C GLY A 155 -13.43 -16.64 -13.33
N SER A 156 -12.56 -17.63 -13.52
CA SER A 156 -12.32 -18.35 -14.79
C SER A 156 -12.76 -19.81 -14.74
N GLY A 157 -13.49 -20.21 -13.69
CA GLY A 157 -13.98 -21.57 -13.51
C GLY A 157 -12.87 -22.58 -13.16
N LEU A 158 -11.77 -22.10 -12.59
CA LEU A 158 -10.66 -22.92 -12.12
C LEU A 158 -10.55 -22.87 -10.59
N THR A 159 -9.84 -23.83 -10.03
CA THR A 159 -9.46 -23.89 -8.62
C THR A 159 -7.94 -23.93 -8.48
N LYS A 160 -7.44 -23.78 -7.26
CA LYS A 160 -6.00 -23.96 -6.96
C LYS A 160 -5.44 -25.33 -7.34
N ASN A 161 -6.30 -26.36 -7.44
CA ASN A 161 -5.91 -27.72 -7.80
C ASN A 161 -5.76 -27.90 -9.32
N ASP A 162 -6.28 -26.96 -10.12
CA ASP A 162 -6.17 -26.98 -11.58
C ASP A 162 -4.85 -26.40 -12.08
N VAL A 163 -4.05 -25.75 -11.21
CA VAL A 163 -2.77 -25.12 -11.55
C VAL A 163 -1.67 -25.57 -10.60
N GLN A 164 -0.41 -25.49 -11.04
CA GLN A 164 0.76 -25.79 -10.21
C GLN A 164 1.26 -24.48 -9.58
N VAL A 165 0.66 -24.09 -8.45
CA VAL A 165 1.08 -22.84 -7.76
C VAL A 165 2.37 -23.10 -6.99
N GLN A 166 3.38 -22.23 -7.17
CA GLN A 166 4.69 -22.31 -6.54
C GLN A 166 4.99 -21.04 -5.74
N ALA A 167 5.28 -21.20 -4.44
CA ALA A 167 5.77 -20.12 -3.60
C ALA A 167 7.29 -19.98 -3.81
N VAL A 168 7.71 -18.94 -4.55
CA VAL A 168 9.09 -18.82 -5.07
C VAL A 168 9.88 -17.66 -4.45
N GLY A 169 9.28 -16.91 -3.54
CA GLY A 169 9.89 -15.69 -2.97
C GLY A 169 10.04 -14.56 -4.00
N ALA A 170 10.33 -13.36 -3.52
CA ALA A 170 10.41 -12.17 -4.38
C ALA A 170 11.49 -12.29 -5.48
N ALA A 171 12.65 -12.86 -5.17
CA ALA A 171 13.71 -13.08 -6.16
C ALA A 171 13.33 -14.12 -7.21
N GLY A 172 12.65 -15.19 -6.81
CA GLY A 172 12.21 -16.26 -7.70
C GLY A 172 11.18 -15.82 -8.73
N MET A 173 10.35 -14.80 -8.42
CA MET A 173 9.33 -14.28 -9.34
C MET A 173 9.93 -13.91 -10.71
N VAL A 174 11.01 -13.16 -10.74
CA VAL A 174 11.67 -12.75 -11.98
C VAL A 174 12.56 -13.88 -12.55
N GLN A 175 13.42 -14.47 -11.71
CA GLN A 175 14.41 -15.46 -12.17
C GLN A 175 13.77 -16.67 -12.84
N LEU A 176 12.69 -17.22 -12.26
CA LEU A 176 12.03 -18.42 -12.79
C LEU A 176 11.15 -18.12 -14.02
N MET A 177 10.66 -16.89 -14.14
CA MET A 177 10.02 -16.42 -15.38
C MET A 177 11.05 -16.30 -16.51
N VAL A 178 12.21 -15.69 -16.24
CA VAL A 178 13.29 -15.50 -17.22
C VAL A 178 13.85 -16.86 -17.67
N SER A 179 14.09 -17.79 -16.75
CA SER A 179 14.58 -19.15 -17.09
C SER A 179 13.53 -20.05 -17.79
N GLY A 180 12.25 -19.64 -17.80
CA GLY A 180 11.16 -20.46 -18.34
C GLY A 180 10.70 -21.61 -17.44
N SER A 181 11.11 -21.60 -16.16
CA SER A 181 10.68 -22.58 -15.15
C SER A 181 9.25 -22.36 -14.67
N LEU A 182 8.74 -21.13 -14.82
CA LEU A 182 7.34 -20.74 -14.62
C LEU A 182 6.70 -20.36 -15.97
N ASP A 183 5.40 -20.62 -16.08
CA ASP A 183 4.58 -20.21 -17.22
C ASP A 183 4.00 -18.79 -17.00
N GLY A 184 3.78 -18.41 -15.75
CA GLY A 184 3.25 -17.12 -15.34
C GLY A 184 3.45 -16.83 -13.86
N ILE A 185 3.09 -15.62 -13.46
CA ILE A 185 3.10 -15.15 -12.07
C ILE A 185 1.90 -14.23 -11.79
N THR A 186 1.54 -14.07 -10.52
CA THR A 186 0.79 -12.88 -10.11
C THR A 186 1.78 -11.72 -10.02
N ALA A 187 1.70 -10.78 -10.98
CA ALA A 187 2.66 -9.72 -11.15
C ALA A 187 2.16 -8.39 -10.60
N THR A 188 3.05 -7.68 -9.93
CA THR A 188 3.00 -6.23 -9.76
C THR A 188 3.68 -5.54 -10.95
N PRO A 189 3.46 -4.25 -11.20
CA PRO A 189 4.08 -3.55 -12.33
C PRO A 189 5.60 -3.64 -12.40
N ASP A 190 6.30 -3.68 -11.26
CA ASP A 190 7.75 -3.79 -11.18
C ASP A 190 8.28 -5.17 -11.61
N TRP A 191 7.64 -6.27 -11.21
CA TRP A 191 8.04 -7.60 -11.67
C TRP A 191 7.80 -7.78 -13.16
N ALA A 192 6.68 -7.30 -13.66
CA ALA A 192 6.39 -7.33 -15.09
C ALA A 192 7.47 -6.57 -15.88
N ASP A 193 7.82 -5.36 -15.43
CA ASP A 193 8.85 -4.54 -16.06
C ASP A 193 10.23 -5.22 -16.04
N ASN A 194 10.63 -5.82 -14.92
CA ASN A 194 11.91 -6.51 -14.78
C ASN A 194 12.01 -7.73 -15.69
N ILE A 195 10.91 -8.49 -15.85
CA ILE A 195 10.86 -9.66 -16.75
C ILE A 195 10.97 -9.21 -18.21
N GLU A 196 10.22 -8.17 -18.60
CA GLU A 196 10.29 -7.63 -19.96
C GLU A 196 11.66 -7.02 -20.27
N SER A 197 12.28 -6.33 -19.29
CA SER A 197 13.62 -5.79 -19.43
C SER A 197 14.71 -6.87 -19.60
N ALA A 198 14.44 -8.09 -19.11
CA ALA A 198 15.26 -9.28 -19.37
C ALA A 198 14.98 -9.95 -20.74
N GLY A 199 14.17 -9.34 -21.59
CA GLY A 199 13.87 -9.79 -22.95
C GLY A 199 12.74 -10.82 -23.05
N ILE A 200 11.97 -11.06 -21.99
CA ILE A 200 10.84 -12.00 -21.99
C ILE A 200 9.56 -11.23 -22.27
N ALA A 201 8.93 -11.51 -23.42
CA ALA A 201 7.62 -10.95 -23.74
C ALA A 201 6.52 -11.59 -22.88
N LEU A 202 5.59 -10.74 -22.39
CA LEU A 202 4.48 -11.12 -21.54
C LEU A 202 3.14 -10.90 -22.22
N ASP A 203 2.17 -11.78 -21.94
CA ASP A 203 0.75 -11.55 -22.09
C ASP A 203 0.17 -11.21 -20.71
N TYR A 204 -0.74 -10.22 -20.66
CA TYR A 204 -1.32 -9.71 -19.41
C TYR A 204 -2.79 -10.09 -19.31
N HIS A 205 -3.20 -10.60 -18.16
CA HIS A 205 -4.58 -10.97 -17.84
C HIS A 205 -5.03 -10.12 -16.62
N PRO A 206 -5.66 -8.93 -16.88
CA PRO A 206 -6.09 -8.03 -15.82
C PRO A 206 -7.15 -8.65 -14.93
N LEU A 207 -6.95 -8.63 -13.62
CA LEU A 207 -7.89 -9.21 -12.65
C LEU A 207 -9.22 -8.48 -12.62
N ALA A 208 -9.25 -7.18 -12.91
CA ALA A 208 -10.48 -6.39 -12.97
C ALA A 208 -11.53 -6.92 -13.98
N GLN A 209 -11.14 -7.80 -14.89
CA GLN A 209 -12.06 -8.46 -15.82
C GLN A 209 -12.87 -9.59 -15.16
N VAL A 210 -12.40 -10.13 -14.04
CA VAL A 210 -13.01 -11.29 -13.36
C VAL A 210 -13.53 -10.96 -11.96
N PHE A 211 -12.88 -10.03 -11.25
CA PHE A 211 -13.36 -9.49 -9.98
C PHE A 211 -12.75 -8.10 -9.70
N PRO A 212 -13.36 -7.26 -8.83
CA PRO A 212 -12.89 -5.90 -8.60
C PRO A 212 -11.67 -5.84 -7.66
N ALA A 213 -10.54 -6.46 -8.08
CA ALA A 213 -9.28 -6.47 -7.32
C ALA A 213 -8.79 -5.05 -6.97
N MET A 214 -8.07 -4.91 -5.86
CA MET A 214 -7.74 -3.62 -5.25
C MET A 214 -6.25 -3.27 -5.34
N ALA A 215 -5.94 -1.99 -5.15
CA ALA A 215 -4.59 -1.47 -4.96
C ALA A 215 -4.00 -1.88 -3.60
N GLN A 216 -2.76 -1.46 -3.36
CA GLN A 216 -2.14 -1.53 -2.04
C GLN A 216 -2.94 -0.73 -1.01
N ALA A 217 -2.90 -1.17 0.26
CA ALA A 217 -3.53 -0.49 1.37
C ALA A 217 -2.62 -0.41 2.59
N VAL A 218 -2.86 0.60 3.41
CA VAL A 218 -2.30 0.73 4.76
C VAL A 218 -3.25 0.03 5.73
N LEU A 219 -2.71 -0.90 6.51
CA LEU A 219 -3.45 -1.75 7.45
C LEU A 219 -3.05 -1.41 8.88
N THR A 220 -4.03 -1.43 9.80
CA THR A 220 -3.79 -1.29 11.23
C THR A 220 -4.81 -2.08 12.05
N SER A 221 -4.57 -2.26 13.35
CA SER A 221 -5.52 -2.93 14.24
C SER A 221 -6.66 -2.00 14.70
N ASP A 222 -7.80 -2.58 15.08
CA ASP A 222 -8.90 -1.83 15.69
C ASP A 222 -8.43 -1.09 16.95
N ARG A 223 -7.51 -1.69 17.73
CA ARG A 223 -6.89 -1.06 18.89
C ARG A 223 -6.15 0.23 18.52
N MET A 224 -5.32 0.20 17.48
CA MET A 224 -4.59 1.39 17.03
C MET A 224 -5.51 2.50 16.56
N VAL A 225 -6.58 2.16 15.87
CA VAL A 225 -7.61 3.12 15.44
C VAL A 225 -8.28 3.79 16.64
N HIS A 226 -8.52 3.06 17.72
CA HIS A 226 -9.13 3.56 18.95
C HIS A 226 -8.13 4.35 19.82
N ASP A 227 -6.96 3.77 20.10
CA ASP A 227 -6.03 4.27 21.12
C ASP A 227 -5.10 5.38 20.59
N ARG A 228 -4.73 5.30 19.29
CA ARG A 228 -3.74 6.19 18.65
C ARG A 228 -4.20 6.72 17.29
N PRO A 229 -5.42 7.28 17.15
CA PRO A 229 -5.98 7.68 15.86
C PRO A 229 -5.17 8.77 15.16
N ALA A 230 -4.53 9.69 15.92
CA ALA A 230 -3.68 10.73 15.35
C ALA A 230 -2.43 10.14 14.67
N ALA A 231 -1.79 9.15 15.28
CA ALA A 231 -0.63 8.46 14.72
C ALA A 231 -0.99 7.68 13.45
N VAL A 232 -2.11 6.95 13.47
CA VAL A 232 -2.64 6.23 12.30
C VAL A 232 -2.89 7.21 11.14
N ARG A 233 -3.53 8.34 11.42
CA ARG A 233 -3.79 9.40 10.45
C ARG A 233 -2.49 9.98 9.90
N GLY A 234 -1.51 10.25 10.74
CA GLY A 234 -0.22 10.79 10.35
C GLY A 234 0.50 9.88 9.36
N VAL A 235 0.52 8.57 9.60
CA VAL A 235 1.14 7.61 8.67
C VAL A 235 0.34 7.50 7.38
N ALA A 236 -0.99 7.37 7.44
CA ALA A 236 -1.84 7.27 6.25
C ALA A 236 -1.67 8.49 5.34
N ARG A 237 -1.78 9.72 5.89
CA ARG A 237 -1.60 10.97 5.15
C ARG A 237 -0.19 11.13 4.59
N GLY A 238 0.83 10.79 5.36
CA GLY A 238 2.22 10.84 4.89
C GLY A 238 2.41 9.95 3.66
N ILE A 239 1.93 8.72 3.68
CA ILE A 239 1.99 7.79 2.54
C ILE A 239 1.17 8.32 1.35
N MET A 240 -0.05 8.83 1.57
CA MET A 240 -0.89 9.38 0.50
C MET A 240 -0.28 10.62 -0.15
N ARG A 241 0.45 11.45 0.59
CA ARG A 241 1.28 12.53 0.02
C ARG A 241 2.40 11.97 -0.85
N GLY A 242 3.01 10.85 -0.43
CA GLY A 242 3.96 10.11 -1.26
C GLY A 242 3.35 9.60 -2.57
N VAL A 243 2.13 9.06 -2.55
CA VAL A 243 1.39 8.64 -3.76
C VAL A 243 1.15 9.84 -4.68
N LYS A 244 0.65 10.97 -4.15
CA LYS A 244 0.43 12.19 -4.92
C LYS A 244 1.72 12.69 -5.57
N ALA A 245 2.81 12.73 -4.82
CA ALA A 245 4.12 13.12 -5.34
C ALA A 245 4.62 12.20 -6.47
N CYS A 246 4.38 10.89 -6.38
CA CYS A 246 4.66 9.93 -7.44
C CYS A 246 3.85 10.22 -8.72
N MET A 247 2.59 10.63 -8.56
CA MET A 247 1.71 10.94 -9.70
C MET A 247 2.03 12.29 -10.34
N GLU A 248 2.38 13.29 -9.54
CA GLU A 248 2.65 14.66 -10.00
C GLU A 248 3.96 14.76 -10.79
N ASP A 249 5.04 14.18 -10.29
CA ASP A 249 6.35 14.16 -10.97
C ASP A 249 7.05 12.81 -10.76
N PRO A 250 6.77 11.82 -11.62
CA PRO A 250 7.39 10.50 -11.53
C PRO A 250 8.92 10.54 -11.64
N ALA A 251 9.49 11.48 -12.41
CA ALA A 251 10.94 11.60 -12.58
C ALA A 251 11.61 12.11 -11.30
N ALA A 252 11.06 13.14 -10.64
CA ALA A 252 11.55 13.61 -9.34
C ALA A 252 11.38 12.56 -8.25
N ALA A 253 10.22 11.87 -8.22
CA ALA A 253 9.94 10.79 -7.29
C ALA A 253 10.97 9.65 -7.41
N ALA A 254 11.27 9.21 -8.62
CA ALA A 254 12.28 8.18 -8.89
C ALA A 254 13.69 8.60 -8.44
N ARG A 255 14.10 9.84 -8.72
CA ARG A 255 15.39 10.37 -8.24
C ARG A 255 15.50 10.38 -6.71
N ASP A 256 14.43 10.85 -6.02
CA ASP A 256 14.44 10.91 -4.56
C ASP A 256 14.39 9.51 -3.93
N PHE A 257 13.67 8.58 -4.56
CA PHE A 257 13.66 7.17 -4.14
C PHE A 257 15.05 6.54 -4.27
N CYS A 258 15.74 6.73 -5.41
CA CYS A 258 17.11 6.22 -5.61
C CYS A 258 18.12 6.81 -4.61
N LYS A 259 17.93 8.07 -4.18
CA LYS A 259 18.76 8.67 -3.12
C LYS A 259 18.45 8.05 -1.74
N ALA A 260 17.16 7.77 -1.45
CA ALA A 260 16.73 7.25 -0.17
C ALA A 260 16.97 5.73 0.00
N VAL A 261 17.10 4.99 -1.11
CA VAL A 261 17.21 3.52 -1.15
C VAL A 261 18.49 3.11 -1.84
N PRO A 262 19.56 2.79 -1.09
CA PRO A 262 20.90 2.51 -1.66
C PRO A 262 20.92 1.39 -2.71
N GLN A 263 20.03 0.39 -2.57
CA GLN A 263 19.91 -0.72 -3.54
C GLN A 263 19.43 -0.27 -4.92
N GLN A 264 18.85 0.93 -5.02
CA GLN A 264 18.33 1.51 -6.26
C GLN A 264 19.18 2.68 -6.78
N ALA A 265 20.31 2.99 -6.14
CA ALA A 265 21.19 4.05 -6.57
C ALA A 265 21.67 3.85 -8.03
N GLY A 266 21.57 4.91 -8.83
CA GLY A 266 21.96 4.90 -10.26
C GLY A 266 20.92 4.26 -11.20
N LYS A 267 19.71 3.93 -10.71
CA LYS A 267 18.65 3.30 -11.51
C LYS A 267 17.45 4.25 -11.74
N GLU A 268 17.68 5.55 -11.75
CA GLU A 268 16.62 6.55 -11.79
C GLU A 268 15.67 6.37 -12.99
N ALA A 269 16.23 6.09 -14.18
CA ALA A 269 15.45 5.87 -15.41
C ALA A 269 14.60 4.58 -15.34
N GLU A 270 15.15 3.51 -14.74
CA GLU A 270 14.41 2.26 -14.50
C GLU A 270 13.26 2.50 -13.50
N MET A 271 13.55 3.15 -12.38
CA MET A 271 12.57 3.46 -11.33
C MET A 271 11.46 4.37 -11.86
N GLU A 272 11.78 5.37 -12.68
CA GLU A 272 10.80 6.22 -13.33
C GLU A 272 9.89 5.42 -14.29
N ARG A 273 10.47 4.55 -15.12
CA ARG A 273 9.70 3.71 -16.06
C ARG A 273 8.71 2.80 -15.32
N ILE A 274 9.16 2.15 -14.25
CA ILE A 274 8.32 1.31 -13.40
C ILE A 274 7.25 2.15 -12.71
N LEU A 275 7.62 3.30 -12.13
CA LEU A 275 6.69 4.18 -11.45
C LEU A 275 5.57 4.67 -12.39
N ARG A 276 5.88 4.98 -13.65
CA ARG A 276 4.87 5.36 -14.65
C ARG A 276 3.83 4.25 -14.87
N ARG A 277 4.20 2.97 -14.75
CA ARG A 277 3.19 1.87 -14.77
C ARG A 277 2.27 1.93 -13.55
N TYR A 278 2.81 2.19 -12.33
CA TYR A 278 1.97 2.37 -11.14
C TYR A 278 1.04 3.58 -11.27
N VAL A 279 1.55 4.71 -11.77
CA VAL A 279 0.77 5.94 -12.01
C VAL A 279 -0.36 5.72 -13.01
N ASN A 280 -0.16 4.89 -14.01
CA ASN A 280 -1.17 4.63 -15.04
C ASN A 280 -2.16 3.52 -14.67
N GLN A 281 -1.75 2.53 -13.86
CA GLN A 281 -2.52 1.31 -13.66
C GLN A 281 -3.08 1.17 -12.24
N VAL A 282 -2.37 1.66 -11.22
CA VAL A 282 -2.68 1.40 -9.81
C VAL A 282 -3.16 2.64 -9.07
N TYR A 283 -2.41 3.74 -9.17
CA TYR A 283 -2.64 4.94 -8.37
C TYR A 283 -3.84 5.82 -8.76
N PRO A 284 -4.35 5.83 -10.02
CA PRO A 284 -5.52 6.64 -10.33
C PRO A 284 -6.67 6.31 -9.38
N ALA A 285 -7.38 7.34 -8.92
CA ALA A 285 -8.55 7.15 -8.07
C ALA A 285 -9.66 6.40 -8.83
N GLN A 286 -10.47 5.63 -8.10
CA GLN A 286 -11.68 5.04 -8.68
C GLN A 286 -12.66 6.17 -9.03
N PRO A 287 -13.37 6.10 -10.19
CA PRO A 287 -14.35 7.12 -10.56
C PRO A 287 -15.37 7.38 -9.44
N GLY A 288 -15.53 8.63 -9.04
CA GLY A 288 -16.44 9.04 -7.98
C GLY A 288 -15.97 8.79 -6.54
N ILE A 289 -14.80 8.21 -6.33
CA ILE A 289 -14.21 7.96 -5.01
C ILE A 289 -12.93 8.80 -4.88
N GLU A 290 -12.78 9.52 -3.79
CA GLU A 290 -11.58 10.30 -3.49
C GLU A 290 -10.36 9.39 -3.32
N LEU A 291 -9.19 9.83 -3.84
CA LEU A 291 -7.94 9.09 -3.70
C LEU A 291 -7.60 8.86 -2.21
N GLY A 292 -7.34 7.63 -1.87
CA GLY A 292 -7.08 7.18 -0.50
C GLY A 292 -8.27 6.49 0.16
N LYS A 293 -9.49 6.69 -0.34
CA LYS A 293 -10.72 6.16 0.24
C LYS A 293 -11.17 4.83 -0.38
N PHE A 294 -11.91 4.09 0.41
CA PHE A 294 -12.54 2.83 0.04
C PHE A 294 -13.97 3.07 -0.42
N ASP A 295 -14.38 2.33 -1.45
CA ASP A 295 -15.77 2.16 -1.86
C ASP A 295 -16.35 0.93 -1.14
N PRO A 296 -17.36 1.10 -0.25
CA PRO A 296 -17.98 -0.02 0.46
C PRO A 296 -18.68 -1.01 -0.48
N GLU A 297 -19.21 -0.56 -1.62
CA GLU A 297 -19.87 -1.46 -2.58
C GLU A 297 -18.85 -2.39 -3.26
N ARG A 298 -17.66 -1.86 -3.59
CA ARG A 298 -16.56 -2.67 -4.11
C ARG A 298 -16.15 -3.75 -3.10
N LEU A 299 -16.04 -3.40 -1.82
CA LEU A 299 -15.73 -4.35 -0.74
C LEU A 299 -16.81 -5.42 -0.59
N ARG A 300 -18.11 -5.05 -0.64
CA ARG A 300 -19.22 -6.02 -0.64
C ARG A 300 -19.15 -6.99 -1.81
N THR A 301 -18.86 -6.47 -2.99
CA THR A 301 -18.72 -7.27 -4.22
C THR A 301 -17.56 -8.26 -4.10
N ILE A 302 -16.39 -7.82 -3.60
CA ILE A 302 -15.23 -8.70 -3.38
C ILE A 302 -15.55 -9.76 -2.33
N GLN A 303 -16.16 -9.38 -1.21
CA GLN A 303 -16.52 -10.32 -0.13
C GLN A 303 -17.46 -11.40 -0.63
N LYS A 304 -18.52 -11.00 -1.33
CA LYS A 304 -19.47 -11.94 -1.94
C LYS A 304 -18.75 -12.91 -2.87
N PHE A 305 -17.90 -12.39 -3.77
CA PHE A 305 -17.11 -13.19 -4.69
C PHE A 305 -16.18 -14.18 -3.97
N TYR A 306 -15.48 -13.74 -2.92
CA TYR A 306 -14.58 -14.59 -2.14
C TYR A 306 -15.30 -15.70 -1.38
N MET A 307 -16.48 -15.43 -0.84
CA MET A 307 -17.34 -16.44 -0.19
C MET A 307 -17.86 -17.46 -1.19
N GLU A 308 -18.43 -17.02 -2.31
CA GLU A 308 -18.98 -17.89 -3.35
C GLU A 308 -17.92 -18.84 -3.95
N ASN A 309 -16.65 -18.44 -3.90
CA ASN A 309 -15.54 -19.18 -4.44
C ASN A 309 -14.64 -19.82 -3.35
N GLY A 310 -15.07 -19.82 -2.09
CA GLY A 310 -14.35 -20.50 -1.00
C GLY A 310 -12.99 -19.91 -0.65
N VAL A 311 -12.73 -18.63 -1.02
CA VAL A 311 -11.51 -17.91 -0.65
C VAL A 311 -11.56 -17.51 0.83
N ILE A 312 -12.73 -17.13 1.32
CA ILE A 312 -13.05 -16.94 2.73
C ILE A 312 -14.29 -17.76 3.10
N GLN A 313 -14.41 -18.15 4.38
CA GLN A 313 -15.54 -18.98 4.85
C GLN A 313 -16.68 -18.13 5.41
N ASP A 314 -16.35 -17.05 6.10
CA ASP A 314 -17.32 -16.22 6.83
C ASP A 314 -17.33 -14.79 6.32
N ALA A 315 -18.54 -14.20 6.26
CA ALA A 315 -18.70 -12.79 5.99
C ALA A 315 -18.30 -11.94 7.20
N VAL A 316 -17.73 -10.79 6.91
CA VAL A 316 -17.38 -9.76 7.91
C VAL A 316 -18.22 -8.51 7.62
N PRO A 317 -18.75 -7.81 8.64
CA PRO A 317 -19.41 -6.53 8.41
C PRO A 317 -18.48 -5.57 7.66
N VAL A 318 -18.95 -5.04 6.53
CA VAL A 318 -18.07 -4.24 5.62
C VAL A 318 -17.50 -3.00 6.30
N GLN A 319 -18.24 -2.37 7.23
CA GLN A 319 -17.77 -1.24 8.03
C GLN A 319 -16.59 -1.58 8.94
N ASP A 320 -16.33 -2.85 9.22
CA ASP A 320 -15.18 -3.29 10.02
C ASP A 320 -13.92 -3.49 9.19
N LEU A 321 -14.07 -3.60 7.86
CA LEU A 321 -12.95 -3.87 6.95
C LEU A 321 -12.06 -2.66 6.71
N TYR A 322 -12.61 -1.44 6.85
CA TYR A 322 -11.91 -0.20 6.51
C TYR A 322 -12.34 0.98 7.40
N SER A 323 -11.62 2.09 7.27
CA SER A 323 -12.08 3.43 7.66
C SER A 323 -11.58 4.46 6.67
N ASN A 324 -12.44 5.40 6.29
CA ASN A 324 -12.11 6.54 5.44
C ASN A 324 -11.75 7.82 6.24
N ASP A 325 -11.64 7.73 7.57
CA ASP A 325 -11.45 8.89 8.46
C ASP A 325 -9.98 9.33 8.57
N PHE A 326 -9.05 8.59 7.96
CA PHE A 326 -7.61 8.77 8.14
C PHE A 326 -6.90 9.42 6.94
N VAL A 327 -7.59 9.71 5.85
CA VAL A 327 -7.05 10.30 4.62
C VAL A 327 -7.78 11.58 4.24
#